data_2729b1d5a74fed343b85ae700b40e773
#
_entry.id   2729b1d5a74fed343b85ae700b40e773
#
_cell.length_a   1.000
_cell.length_b   1.000
_cell.length_c   1.000
_cell.angle_alpha   90.00
_cell.angle_beta   90.00
_cell.angle_gamma   90.00
#
_symmetry.space_group_name_H-M   'P 1'
#
loop_
_entity.id
_entity.type
_entity.pdbx_description
1 polymer ?
#
loop_
_entity_poly.entity_id
_entity_poly.type
_entity_poly.pdbx_seq_one_letter_code
_entity_poly.pdbx_strand_id
1 'polypeptide(L)'
;AQCLVGSEMCIRDRSERMLIVTIMVIVGFMSGVLSNTGTAAVLIPVVIGIAAKSGYKRSRLLMPLVFAAAMGGNLSLIGAPGNLIAQSALKNINLSFGFFEYAIVGLPILIVGIIFYATIGFKILPNKEAPADDDSVFDQQQDFSNVPKWKQILSLVILVLTLLGMIFEEQTGIKLCIAGCLGALALIVTGVISEKEALKAIDLKTIFLFGGTLSLAAALEKTGAGELIADKVIGALGSYPSPYILTFVVFILCCVMTNFMSNTATTALMVPICLSIAQGMGADPRAVLMACVIGGSCAYATPIGMPANTMVVGAGGYTFMDYAKSGFPMIIIATVISMIILPIAFPFYP
;
A
#
# COMPACT_ATOMS: atom_id res chain seq x y z
N ALA A 1 -7.47 13.78 12.83
CA ALA A 1 -7.35 15.00 12.02
C ALA A 1 -7.44 16.28 12.89
N GLN A 2 -8.37 16.36 13.84
CA GLN A 2 -8.46 17.52 14.75
C GLN A 2 -7.25 17.66 15.69
N CYS A 3 -6.61 16.59 16.12
CA CYS A 3 -5.36 16.66 16.89
C CYS A 3 -4.20 17.26 16.08
N LEU A 4 -4.22 17.12 14.74
CA LEU A 4 -3.25 17.77 13.84
C LEU A 4 -3.55 19.26 13.65
N VAL A 5 -4.83 19.67 13.71
CA VAL A 5 -5.27 21.05 13.54
C VAL A 5 -5.14 21.85 14.85
N GLY A 6 -5.26 21.19 16.02
CA GLY A 6 -5.13 21.87 17.34
C GLY A 6 -3.71 22.35 17.70
N SER A 7 -2.70 22.03 16.89
CA SER A 7 -1.32 22.49 17.08
C SER A 7 -0.95 23.67 16.17
N GLU A 8 -1.87 24.59 15.92
CA GLU A 8 -1.66 25.74 15.02
C GLU A 8 -0.39 26.56 15.33
N MET A 9 0.06 26.55 16.57
CA MET A 9 1.27 27.26 17.00
C MET A 9 2.58 26.52 16.71
N CYS A 10 2.54 25.18 16.61
CA CYS A 10 3.75 24.37 16.35
C CYS A 10 4.11 24.19 14.86
N ILE A 11 3.17 24.44 13.94
CA ILE A 11 3.36 24.19 12.49
C ILE A 11 4.13 25.36 11.85
N ARG A 12 3.97 26.57 12.34
CA ARG A 12 4.52 27.80 11.73
C ARG A 12 6.05 27.92 11.85
N ASP A 13 6.67 27.26 12.84
CA ASP A 13 8.11 27.33 13.09
C ASP A 13 8.89 26.09 12.64
N ARG A 14 8.23 25.07 12.05
CA ARG A 14 8.91 23.87 11.59
C ARG A 14 9.48 24.07 10.19
N SER A 15 10.72 23.66 9.98
CA SER A 15 11.32 23.63 8.65
C SER A 15 10.49 22.72 7.73
N GLU A 16 10.41 23.04 6.43
CA GLU A 16 9.70 22.26 5.41
C GLU A 16 10.05 20.75 5.47
N ARG A 17 11.34 20.44 5.75
CA ARG A 17 11.80 19.05 5.89
C ARG A 17 11.14 18.33 7.06
N MET A 18 11.01 18.98 8.20
CA MET A 18 10.33 18.39 9.37
C MET A 18 8.85 18.15 9.09
N LEU A 19 8.22 19.03 8.32
CA LEU A 19 6.84 18.87 7.92
C LEU A 19 6.68 17.66 6.99
N ILE A 20 7.56 17.49 5.99
CA ILE A 20 7.58 16.31 5.10
C ILE A 20 7.76 15.04 5.93
N VAL A 21 8.73 14.99 6.83
CA VAL A 21 8.96 13.83 7.70
C VAL A 21 7.71 13.51 8.53
N THR A 22 7.11 14.52 9.16
CA THR A 22 5.91 14.33 9.98
C THR A 22 4.74 13.79 9.14
N ILE A 23 4.51 14.34 7.95
CA ILE A 23 3.48 13.85 7.01
C ILE A 23 3.76 12.39 6.65
N MET A 24 4.99 12.06 6.25
CA MET A 24 5.35 10.71 5.82
C MET A 24 5.22 9.68 6.96
N VAL A 25 5.60 10.04 8.17
CA VAL A 25 5.45 9.15 9.34
C VAL A 25 3.96 8.88 9.59
N ILE A 26 3.15 9.92 9.70
CA ILE A 26 1.71 9.78 9.99
C ILE A 26 1.01 8.99 8.88
N VAL A 27 1.23 9.38 7.63
CA VAL A 27 0.61 8.73 6.46
C VAL A 27 1.05 7.27 6.34
N GLY A 28 2.35 6.98 6.51
CA GLY A 28 2.89 5.64 6.43
C GLY A 28 2.25 4.70 7.46
N PHE A 29 2.18 5.10 8.71
CA PHE A 29 1.54 4.28 9.74
C PHE A 29 0.03 4.16 9.56
N MET A 30 -0.67 5.23 9.19
CA MET A 30 -2.11 5.17 8.91
C MET A 30 -2.42 4.25 7.73
N SER A 31 -1.60 4.28 6.68
CA SER A 31 -1.80 3.43 5.49
C SER A 31 -1.56 1.95 5.77
N GLY A 32 -0.79 1.61 6.79
CA GLY A 32 -0.63 0.23 7.26
C GLY A 32 -1.92 -0.37 7.83
N VAL A 33 -2.87 0.45 8.25
CA VAL A 33 -4.14 0.05 8.86
C VAL A 33 -5.33 0.37 7.95
N LEU A 34 -5.29 1.53 7.30
CA LEU A 34 -6.24 1.96 6.29
C LEU A 34 -5.65 1.67 4.91
N SER A 35 -6.44 1.53 3.88
CA SER A 35 -5.87 1.37 2.53
C SER A 35 -5.07 2.60 2.08
N ASN A 36 -4.10 2.40 1.16
CA ASN A 36 -3.29 3.49 0.59
C ASN A 36 -4.15 4.64 0.04
N THR A 37 -5.18 4.28 -0.74
CA THR A 37 -6.11 5.24 -1.35
C THR A 37 -6.98 5.92 -0.30
N GLY A 38 -7.48 5.18 0.69
CA GLY A 38 -8.29 5.74 1.78
C GLY A 38 -7.50 6.72 2.64
N THR A 39 -6.27 6.38 3.00
CA THR A 39 -5.37 7.27 3.74
C THR A 39 -5.07 8.55 2.95
N ALA A 40 -4.75 8.42 1.65
CA ALA A 40 -4.50 9.57 0.79
C ALA A 40 -5.74 10.47 0.67
N ALA A 41 -6.92 9.89 0.43
CA ALA A 41 -8.18 10.63 0.30
C ALA A 41 -8.48 11.52 1.52
N VAL A 42 -8.23 10.99 2.72
CA VAL A 42 -8.47 11.73 3.97
C VAL A 42 -7.40 12.79 4.24
N LEU A 43 -6.14 12.50 3.92
CA LEU A 43 -5.03 13.37 4.32
C LEU A 43 -4.63 14.41 3.26
N ILE A 44 -4.96 14.22 1.98
CA ILE A 44 -4.70 15.20 0.92
C ILE A 44 -5.29 16.57 1.27
N PRO A 45 -6.59 16.71 1.61
CA PRO A 45 -7.16 18.00 1.98
C PRO A 45 -6.49 18.63 3.20
N VAL A 46 -6.14 17.81 4.19
CA VAL A 46 -5.44 18.28 5.40
C VAL A 46 -4.07 18.87 5.04
N VAL A 47 -3.31 18.16 4.19
CA VAL A 47 -1.98 18.63 3.77
C VAL A 47 -2.07 19.85 2.86
N ILE A 48 -3.11 19.99 2.03
CA ILE A 48 -3.38 21.22 1.26
C ILE A 48 -3.64 22.40 2.22
N GLY A 49 -4.46 22.19 3.25
CA GLY A 49 -4.70 23.21 4.28
C GLY A 49 -3.43 23.60 5.05
N ILE A 50 -2.58 22.63 5.36
CA ILE A 50 -1.26 22.87 5.99
C ILE A 50 -0.37 23.66 5.03
N ALA A 51 -0.30 23.32 3.76
CA ALA A 51 0.48 24.04 2.75
C ALA A 51 0.05 25.52 2.66
N ALA A 52 -1.26 25.79 2.60
CA ALA A 52 -1.81 27.13 2.55
C ALA A 52 -1.44 27.97 3.81
N LYS A 53 -1.48 27.36 5.00
CA LYS A 53 -1.14 28.06 6.26
C LYS A 53 0.36 28.25 6.45
N SER A 54 1.19 27.29 6.00
CA SER A 54 2.65 27.34 6.18
C SER A 54 3.39 28.11 5.09
N GLY A 55 2.71 28.45 3.98
CA GLY A 55 3.32 29.09 2.82
C GLY A 55 4.21 28.17 1.95
N TYR A 56 4.22 26.86 2.25
CA TYR A 56 4.92 25.89 1.43
C TYR A 56 4.08 25.46 0.24
N LYS A 57 4.74 25.09 -0.87
CA LYS A 57 4.03 24.66 -2.09
C LYS A 57 3.41 23.28 -1.89
N ARG A 58 2.16 23.12 -2.31
CA ARG A 58 1.41 21.84 -2.27
C ARG A 58 2.19 20.72 -2.95
N SER A 59 2.86 21.02 -4.09
CA SER A 59 3.67 20.07 -4.84
C SER A 59 4.83 19.45 -4.05
N ARG A 60 5.31 20.10 -3.00
CA ARG A 60 6.40 19.59 -2.16
C ARG A 60 5.93 18.66 -1.05
N LEU A 61 4.65 18.75 -0.67
CA LEU A 61 4.08 18.00 0.45
C LEU A 61 3.23 16.80 -0.02
N LEU A 62 2.52 16.94 -1.14
CA LEU A 62 1.58 15.91 -1.61
C LEU A 62 2.29 14.69 -2.22
N MET A 63 3.45 14.85 -2.88
CA MET A 63 4.19 13.72 -3.44
C MET A 63 4.78 12.81 -2.35
N PRO A 64 5.47 13.32 -1.31
CA PRO A 64 5.86 12.49 -0.17
C PRO A 64 4.69 11.81 0.54
N LEU A 65 3.52 12.47 0.63
CA LEU A 65 2.31 11.88 1.19
C LEU A 65 1.91 10.60 0.47
N VAL A 66 1.75 10.65 -0.86
CA VAL A 66 1.30 9.46 -1.62
C VAL A 66 2.34 8.36 -1.65
N PHE A 67 3.62 8.70 -1.65
CA PHE A 67 4.69 7.71 -1.55
C PHE A 67 4.74 7.05 -0.17
N ALA A 68 4.53 7.82 0.89
CA ALA A 68 4.40 7.26 2.24
C ALA A 68 3.17 6.36 2.38
N ALA A 69 2.04 6.72 1.73
CA ALA A 69 0.87 5.86 1.70
C ALA A 69 1.16 4.52 1.01
N ALA A 70 1.86 4.54 -0.13
CA ALA A 70 2.25 3.32 -0.84
C ALA A 70 3.19 2.43 0.00
N MET A 71 4.21 3.02 0.64
CA MET A 71 5.13 2.29 1.52
C MET A 71 4.41 1.73 2.75
N GLY A 72 3.50 2.52 3.34
CA GLY A 72 2.74 2.14 4.52
C GLY A 72 1.82 0.95 4.29
N GLY A 73 1.28 0.78 3.09
CA GLY A 73 0.48 -0.39 2.72
C GLY A 73 1.21 -1.73 2.89
N ASN A 74 2.53 -1.71 2.97
CA ASN A 74 3.36 -2.88 3.21
C ASN A 74 3.70 -3.10 4.70
N LEU A 75 3.00 -2.47 5.63
CA LEU A 75 3.23 -2.66 7.07
C LEU A 75 2.36 -3.75 7.69
N SER A 76 1.25 -4.09 7.07
CA SER A 76 0.34 -5.10 7.59
C SER A 76 -0.33 -5.90 6.47
N LEU A 77 -0.94 -7.00 6.85
CA LEU A 77 -1.70 -7.86 5.95
C LEU A 77 -2.86 -7.13 5.26
N ILE A 78 -3.50 -6.18 5.93
CA ILE A 78 -4.67 -5.44 5.42
C ILE A 78 -4.33 -4.09 4.77
N GLY A 79 -3.07 -3.66 4.83
CA GLY A 79 -2.66 -2.34 4.33
C GLY A 79 -2.81 -2.18 2.81
N ALA A 80 -2.72 -3.28 2.05
CA ALA A 80 -2.95 -3.27 0.61
C ALA A 80 -3.71 -4.53 0.15
N PRO A 81 -4.61 -4.44 -0.86
CA PRO A 81 -5.34 -5.61 -1.37
C PRO A 81 -4.43 -6.73 -1.89
N GLY A 82 -3.27 -6.39 -2.43
CA GLY A 82 -2.28 -7.36 -2.91
C GLY A 82 -1.78 -8.32 -1.83
N ASN A 83 -1.68 -7.82 -0.59
CA ASN A 83 -1.26 -8.63 0.57
C ASN A 83 -2.27 -9.75 0.84
N LEU A 84 -3.56 -9.44 0.75
CA LEU A 84 -4.63 -10.41 0.93
C LEU A 84 -4.70 -11.44 -0.20
N ILE A 85 -4.34 -11.05 -1.44
CA ILE A 85 -4.26 -11.95 -2.59
C ILE A 85 -3.17 -13.00 -2.34
N ALA A 86 -1.96 -12.57 -1.94
CA ALA A 86 -0.87 -13.47 -1.61
C ALA A 86 -1.21 -14.37 -0.42
N GLN A 87 -1.83 -13.82 0.62
CA GLN A 87 -2.30 -14.59 1.78
C GLN A 87 -3.29 -15.69 1.39
N SER A 88 -4.24 -15.37 0.50
CA SER A 88 -5.22 -16.36 0.04
C SER A 88 -4.56 -17.48 -0.76
N ALA A 89 -3.59 -17.17 -1.61
CA ALA A 89 -2.84 -18.15 -2.38
C ALA A 89 -2.06 -19.09 -1.45
N LEU A 90 -1.41 -18.55 -0.39
CA LEU A 90 -0.69 -19.36 0.60
C LEU A 90 -1.64 -20.24 1.43
N LYS A 91 -2.81 -19.73 1.83
CA LYS A 91 -3.78 -20.53 2.60
C LYS A 91 -4.25 -21.78 1.85
N ASN A 92 -4.27 -21.77 0.52
CA ASN A 92 -4.62 -22.94 -0.29
C ASN A 92 -3.59 -24.08 -0.20
N ILE A 93 -2.35 -23.76 0.20
CA ILE A 93 -1.26 -24.73 0.39
C ILE A 93 -0.87 -24.88 1.87
N ASN A 94 -1.78 -24.51 2.80
CA ASN A 94 -1.60 -24.55 4.25
C ASN A 94 -0.42 -23.73 4.79
N LEU A 95 -0.03 -22.68 4.07
CA LEU A 95 0.91 -21.67 4.53
C LEU A 95 0.18 -20.34 4.77
N SER A 96 0.80 -19.43 5.50
CA SER A 96 0.24 -18.08 5.74
C SER A 96 1.33 -17.10 6.10
N PHE A 97 1.03 -15.81 5.91
CA PHE A 97 1.76 -14.72 6.53
C PHE A 97 1.08 -14.31 7.84
N GLY A 98 1.87 -13.95 8.83
CA GLY A 98 1.38 -13.27 10.02
C GLY A 98 0.93 -11.83 9.70
N PHE A 99 0.12 -11.26 10.57
CA PHE A 99 -0.49 -9.94 10.34
C PHE A 99 0.52 -8.82 10.05
N PHE A 100 1.66 -8.82 10.75
CA PHE A 100 2.74 -7.83 10.61
C PHE A 100 3.99 -8.36 9.89
N GLU A 101 3.97 -9.54 9.29
CA GLU A 101 5.15 -10.07 8.58
C GLU A 101 5.57 -9.19 7.39
N TYR A 102 4.62 -8.53 6.75
CA TYR A 102 4.91 -7.55 5.71
C TYR A 102 5.78 -6.39 6.22
N ALA A 103 5.65 -6.01 7.50
CA ALA A 103 6.46 -4.95 8.11
C ALA A 103 7.95 -5.29 8.18
N ILE A 104 8.33 -6.56 8.17
CA ILE A 104 9.74 -6.97 8.17
C ILE A 104 10.49 -6.33 6.99
N VAL A 105 9.85 -6.24 5.83
CA VAL A 105 10.39 -5.58 4.64
C VAL A 105 9.87 -4.15 4.50
N GLY A 106 8.57 -3.94 4.75
CA GLY A 106 7.90 -2.66 4.55
C GLY A 106 8.37 -1.55 5.48
N LEU A 107 8.63 -1.86 6.76
CA LEU A 107 9.08 -0.85 7.72
C LEU A 107 10.48 -0.30 7.41
N PRO A 108 11.49 -1.12 7.10
CA PRO A 108 12.77 -0.62 6.62
C PRO A 108 12.66 0.25 5.36
N ILE A 109 11.82 -0.13 4.39
CA ILE A 109 11.57 0.68 3.18
C ILE A 109 10.96 2.04 3.56
N LEU A 110 9.98 2.06 4.46
CA LEU A 110 9.36 3.30 4.93
C LEU A 110 10.38 4.20 5.65
N ILE A 111 11.17 3.64 6.58
CA ILE A 111 12.16 4.40 7.34
C ILE A 111 13.21 5.00 6.41
N VAL A 112 13.81 4.19 5.52
CA VAL A 112 14.83 4.67 4.58
C VAL A 112 14.23 5.65 3.59
N GLY A 113 12.98 5.45 3.14
CA GLY A 113 12.25 6.40 2.30
C GLY A 113 12.05 7.75 2.98
N ILE A 114 11.67 7.77 4.26
CA ILE A 114 11.56 9.01 5.05
C ILE A 114 12.92 9.71 5.18
N ILE A 115 13.97 8.96 5.50
CA ILE A 115 15.34 9.51 5.60
C ILE A 115 15.79 10.07 4.24
N PHE A 116 15.50 9.38 3.17
CA PHE A 116 15.82 9.84 1.81
C PHE A 116 15.15 11.18 1.51
N TYR A 117 13.83 11.33 1.75
CA TYR A 117 13.13 12.59 1.50
C TYR A 117 13.48 13.69 2.49
N ALA A 118 13.91 13.35 3.70
CA ALA A 118 14.42 14.33 4.66
C ALA A 118 15.80 14.91 4.26
N THR A 119 16.58 14.17 3.47
CA THR A 119 17.98 14.51 3.15
C THR A 119 18.17 14.88 1.68
N ILE A 120 18.20 13.88 0.80
CA ILE A 120 18.53 14.02 -0.62
C ILE A 120 17.26 14.27 -1.46
N GLY A 121 16.22 13.50 -1.22
CA GLY A 121 14.97 13.50 -1.98
C GLY A 121 14.23 14.84 -1.92
N PHE A 122 14.40 15.57 -0.83
CA PHE A 122 13.90 16.93 -0.68
C PHE A 122 14.29 17.86 -1.84
N LYS A 123 15.49 17.70 -2.42
CA LYS A 123 15.97 18.51 -3.56
C LYS A 123 15.34 18.12 -4.89
N ILE A 124 14.84 16.89 -4.98
CA ILE A 124 14.27 16.30 -6.20
C ILE A 124 12.76 16.56 -6.28
N LEU A 125 12.11 16.86 -5.15
CA LEU A 125 10.69 17.13 -5.10
C LEU A 125 10.31 18.30 -6.00
N PRO A 126 9.20 18.19 -6.79
CA PRO A 126 8.73 19.23 -7.66
C PRO A 126 8.41 20.51 -6.88
N ASN A 127 8.81 21.65 -7.42
CA ASN A 127 8.58 22.97 -6.81
C ASN A 127 7.69 23.82 -7.74
N LYS A 128 6.45 23.37 -7.93
CA LYS A 128 5.47 23.96 -8.84
C LYS A 128 4.36 24.66 -8.07
N GLU A 129 3.80 25.70 -8.66
CA GLU A 129 2.55 26.28 -8.19
C GLU A 129 1.40 25.46 -8.75
N ALA A 130 0.44 25.13 -7.88
CA ALA A 130 -0.76 24.43 -8.32
C ALA A 130 -1.60 25.37 -9.21
N PRO A 131 -2.26 24.86 -10.26
CA PRO A 131 -3.22 25.64 -11.02
C PRO A 131 -4.32 26.19 -10.10
N ALA A 132 -4.67 27.47 -10.27
CA ALA A 132 -5.67 28.13 -9.43
C ALA A 132 -7.09 27.54 -9.58
N ASP A 133 -7.36 26.86 -10.70
CA ASP A 133 -8.68 26.34 -11.05
C ASP A 133 -9.04 25.01 -10.37
N ASP A 134 -8.11 24.36 -9.69
CA ASP A 134 -8.34 23.02 -9.11
C ASP A 134 -8.80 23.05 -7.64
N ASP A 135 -8.94 24.23 -7.05
CA ASP A 135 -9.47 24.39 -5.69
C ASP A 135 -10.93 23.91 -5.57
N SER A 136 -11.72 23.97 -6.66
CA SER A 136 -13.12 23.57 -6.67
C SER A 136 -13.36 22.06 -6.52
N VAL A 137 -12.39 21.21 -6.86
CA VAL A 137 -12.48 19.75 -6.74
C VAL A 137 -12.26 19.31 -5.28
N PHE A 138 -11.50 20.09 -4.52
CA PHE A 138 -11.19 19.81 -3.11
C PHE A 138 -12.08 20.60 -2.13
N ASP A 139 -12.81 21.61 -2.60
CA ASP A 139 -13.82 22.33 -1.81
C ASP A 139 -15.07 21.48 -1.49
N GLN A 140 -15.21 20.30 -2.14
CA GLN A 140 -16.10 19.24 -1.64
C GLN A 140 -15.48 18.49 -0.47
N GLN A 141 -14.83 19.19 0.46
CA GLN A 141 -14.52 18.65 1.77
C GLN A 141 -15.84 18.17 2.38
N GLN A 142 -15.93 16.88 2.61
CA GLN A 142 -16.92 16.39 3.56
C GLN A 142 -16.60 17.08 4.89
N ASP A 143 -17.38 18.10 5.21
CA ASP A 143 -17.24 18.83 6.47
C ASP A 143 -17.64 17.89 7.63
N PHE A 144 -16.64 17.27 8.22
CA PHE A 144 -16.80 16.40 9.38
C PHE A 144 -16.99 17.19 10.69
N SER A 145 -16.98 18.53 10.66
CA SER A 145 -17.18 19.37 11.84
C SER A 145 -18.57 19.15 12.47
N ASN A 146 -19.54 18.76 11.66
CA ASN A 146 -20.92 18.48 12.09
C ASN A 146 -21.12 17.04 12.61
N VAL A 147 -20.10 16.16 12.55
CA VAL A 147 -20.24 14.79 13.06
C VAL A 147 -20.15 14.79 14.58
N PRO A 148 -21.15 14.29 15.30
CA PRO A 148 -21.15 14.24 16.76
C PRO A 148 -19.90 13.53 17.32
N LYS A 149 -19.31 14.09 18.36
CA LYS A 149 -18.07 13.53 18.98
C LYS A 149 -18.20 12.05 19.37
N TRP A 150 -19.41 11.64 19.82
CA TRP A 150 -19.63 10.23 20.19
C TRP A 150 -19.46 9.28 18.98
N LYS A 151 -19.90 9.68 17.78
CA LYS A 151 -19.72 8.89 16.56
C LYS A 151 -18.23 8.76 16.19
N GLN A 152 -17.47 9.85 16.35
CA GLN A 152 -16.03 9.85 16.09
C GLN A 152 -15.27 8.92 17.05
N ILE A 153 -15.60 8.99 18.36
CA ILE A 153 -14.98 8.13 19.37
C ILE A 153 -15.38 6.67 19.15
N LEU A 154 -16.67 6.42 18.91
CA LEU A 154 -17.19 5.07 18.73
C LEU A 154 -16.62 4.41 17.46
N SER A 155 -16.49 5.13 16.35
CA SER A 155 -15.86 4.62 15.14
C SER A 155 -14.40 4.22 15.39
N LEU A 156 -13.64 5.04 16.14
CA LEU A 156 -12.28 4.73 16.51
C LEU A 156 -12.17 3.48 17.41
N VAL A 157 -13.07 3.37 18.39
CA VAL A 157 -13.12 2.20 19.29
C VAL A 157 -13.44 0.92 18.50
N ILE A 158 -14.45 0.97 17.63
CA ILE A 158 -14.80 -0.18 16.78
C ILE A 158 -13.63 -0.55 15.86
N LEU A 159 -12.96 0.43 15.25
CA LEU A 159 -11.79 0.19 14.41
C LEU A 159 -10.69 -0.53 15.20
N VAL A 160 -10.33 -0.01 16.38
CA VAL A 160 -9.29 -0.61 17.23
C VAL A 160 -9.66 -2.04 17.64
N LEU A 161 -10.91 -2.27 18.07
CA LEU A 161 -11.38 -3.62 18.44
C LEU A 161 -11.35 -4.58 17.25
N THR A 162 -11.74 -4.12 16.07
CA THR A 162 -11.69 -4.92 14.83
C THR A 162 -10.24 -5.31 14.50
N LEU A 163 -9.32 -4.35 14.57
CA LEU A 163 -7.89 -4.61 14.34
C LEU A 163 -7.31 -5.58 15.36
N LEU A 164 -7.64 -5.41 16.64
CA LEU A 164 -7.21 -6.36 17.67
C LEU A 164 -7.77 -7.77 17.38
N GLY A 165 -9.03 -7.88 16.98
CA GLY A 165 -9.63 -9.15 16.56
C GLY A 165 -8.91 -9.80 15.37
N MET A 166 -8.43 -8.99 14.40
CA MET A 166 -7.67 -9.48 13.25
C MET A 166 -6.23 -9.88 13.62
N ILE A 167 -5.57 -9.11 14.48
CA ILE A 167 -4.19 -9.38 14.94
C ILE A 167 -4.14 -10.67 15.75
N PHE A 168 -5.14 -10.89 16.60
CA PHE A 168 -5.22 -12.06 17.48
C PHE A 168 -6.03 -13.20 16.86
N GLU A 169 -6.05 -13.36 15.52
CA GLU A 169 -6.75 -14.45 14.81
C GLU A 169 -6.37 -15.84 15.37
N GLU A 170 -5.08 -16.08 15.58
CA GLU A 170 -4.57 -17.38 16.08
C GLU A 170 -5.01 -17.69 17.51
N GLN A 171 -5.08 -16.69 18.38
CA GLN A 171 -5.46 -16.84 19.78
C GLN A 171 -6.96 -16.95 19.99
N THR A 172 -7.73 -16.18 19.21
CA THR A 172 -9.19 -16.10 19.35
C THR A 172 -9.92 -17.14 18.51
N GLY A 173 -9.27 -17.69 17.48
CA GLY A 173 -9.90 -18.56 16.47
C GLY A 173 -10.90 -17.80 15.55
N ILE A 174 -11.02 -16.48 15.68
CA ILE A 174 -11.89 -15.65 14.84
C ILE A 174 -11.14 -15.30 13.56
N LYS A 175 -11.59 -15.83 12.43
CA LYS A 175 -10.97 -15.55 11.14
C LYS A 175 -10.99 -14.05 10.84
N LEU A 176 -9.93 -13.54 10.24
CA LEU A 176 -9.76 -12.12 9.85
C LEU A 176 -10.98 -11.55 9.12
N CYS A 177 -11.59 -12.30 8.20
CA CYS A 177 -12.78 -11.88 7.48
C CYS A 177 -14.00 -11.72 8.41
N ILE A 178 -14.15 -12.58 9.42
CA ILE A 178 -15.24 -12.51 10.40
C ILE A 178 -15.06 -11.26 11.27
N ALA A 179 -13.86 -11.01 11.77
CA ALA A 179 -13.56 -9.82 12.56
C ALA A 179 -13.88 -8.53 11.77
N GLY A 180 -13.49 -8.47 10.48
CA GLY A 180 -13.81 -7.34 9.62
C GLY A 180 -15.30 -7.15 9.39
N CYS A 181 -16.04 -8.23 9.12
CA CYS A 181 -17.50 -8.18 8.93
C CYS A 181 -18.21 -7.74 10.21
N LEU A 182 -17.79 -8.24 11.38
CA LEU A 182 -18.37 -7.84 12.69
C LEU A 182 -18.12 -6.35 12.98
N GLY A 183 -16.90 -5.84 12.66
CA GLY A 183 -16.61 -4.42 12.80
C GLY A 183 -17.47 -3.53 11.90
N ALA A 184 -17.62 -3.91 10.62
CA ALA A 184 -18.47 -3.20 9.69
C ALA A 184 -19.96 -3.21 10.15
N LEU A 185 -20.46 -4.37 10.59
CA LEU A 185 -21.81 -4.51 11.11
C LEU A 185 -22.00 -3.67 12.38
N ALA A 186 -21.03 -3.63 13.28
CA ALA A 186 -21.09 -2.81 14.48
C ALA A 186 -21.23 -1.30 14.15
N LEU A 187 -20.54 -0.79 13.12
CA LEU A 187 -20.66 0.60 12.68
C LEU A 187 -22.08 0.92 12.17
N ILE A 188 -22.74 -0.03 11.50
CA ILE A 188 -24.10 0.13 10.98
C ILE A 188 -25.12 0.07 12.13
N VAL A 189 -25.04 -0.97 12.97
CA VAL A 189 -25.99 -1.20 14.09
C VAL A 189 -25.94 -0.07 15.10
N THR A 190 -24.76 0.47 15.38
CA THR A 190 -24.59 1.61 16.28
C THR A 190 -25.01 2.95 15.67
N GLY A 191 -25.34 2.99 14.37
CA GLY A 191 -25.74 4.21 13.68
C GLY A 191 -24.60 5.20 13.46
N VAL A 192 -23.33 4.76 13.52
CA VAL A 192 -22.17 5.57 13.18
C VAL A 192 -22.22 5.93 11.70
N ILE A 193 -22.47 4.93 10.85
CA ILE A 193 -22.72 5.08 9.41
C ILE A 193 -24.07 4.49 9.04
N SER A 194 -24.68 5.00 7.98
CA SER A 194 -25.91 4.43 7.42
C SER A 194 -25.60 3.22 6.55
N GLU A 195 -26.59 2.33 6.37
CA GLU A 195 -26.49 1.19 5.46
C GLU A 195 -26.09 1.61 4.04
N LYS A 196 -26.67 2.71 3.53
CA LYS A 196 -26.34 3.24 2.19
C LYS A 196 -24.89 3.69 2.07
N GLU A 197 -24.34 4.32 3.10
CA GLU A 197 -22.93 4.71 3.15
C GLU A 197 -22.02 3.49 3.21
N ALA A 198 -22.37 2.49 4.03
CA ALA A 198 -21.64 1.24 4.13
C ALA A 198 -21.58 0.50 2.78
N LEU A 199 -22.71 0.37 2.08
CA LEU A 199 -22.78 -0.28 0.77
C LEU A 199 -21.98 0.48 -0.30
N LYS A 200 -21.95 1.81 -0.27
CA LYS A 200 -21.13 2.63 -1.18
C LYS A 200 -19.63 2.50 -0.91
N ALA A 201 -19.25 2.20 0.34
CA ALA A 201 -17.84 2.01 0.71
C ALA A 201 -17.28 0.66 0.23
N ILE A 202 -18.13 -0.28 -0.21
CA ILE A 202 -17.68 -1.58 -0.74
C ILE A 202 -17.06 -1.36 -2.13
N ASP A 203 -15.77 -1.66 -2.26
CA ASP A 203 -15.09 -1.66 -3.56
C ASP A 203 -15.34 -2.98 -4.30
N LEU A 204 -16.47 -3.04 -5.02
CA LEU A 204 -16.85 -4.20 -5.84
C LEU A 204 -15.81 -4.55 -6.89
N LYS A 205 -15.10 -3.56 -7.46
CA LYS A 205 -14.05 -3.79 -8.45
C LYS A 205 -12.92 -4.65 -7.87
N THR A 206 -12.45 -4.32 -6.68
CA THR A 206 -11.42 -5.11 -5.98
C THR A 206 -11.94 -6.51 -5.64
N ILE A 207 -13.19 -6.67 -5.20
CA ILE A 207 -13.79 -7.97 -4.88
C ILE A 207 -13.87 -8.86 -6.13
N PHE A 208 -14.38 -8.34 -7.26
CA PHE A 208 -14.46 -9.10 -8.50
C PHE A 208 -13.08 -9.43 -9.08
N LEU A 209 -12.12 -8.51 -8.98
CA LEU A 209 -10.75 -8.77 -9.39
C LEU A 209 -10.13 -9.91 -8.58
N PHE A 210 -10.32 -9.89 -7.25
CA PHE A 210 -9.86 -10.93 -6.36
C PHE A 210 -10.49 -12.29 -6.67
N GLY A 211 -11.82 -12.36 -6.81
CA GLY A 211 -12.53 -13.59 -7.15
C GLY A 211 -12.11 -14.16 -8.51
N GLY A 212 -11.95 -13.29 -9.53
CA GLY A 212 -11.44 -13.69 -10.85
C GLY A 212 -10.00 -14.22 -10.80
N THR A 213 -9.16 -13.66 -9.95
CA THR A 213 -7.78 -14.13 -9.75
C THR A 213 -7.72 -15.51 -9.14
N LEU A 214 -8.57 -15.80 -8.16
CA LEU A 214 -8.67 -17.16 -7.58
C LEU A 214 -9.09 -18.19 -8.64
N SER A 215 -10.03 -17.82 -9.51
CA SER A 215 -10.47 -18.68 -10.62
C SER A 215 -9.33 -18.88 -11.63
N LEU A 216 -8.55 -17.85 -11.94
CA LEU A 216 -7.38 -17.95 -12.81
C LEU A 216 -6.29 -18.84 -12.20
N ALA A 217 -6.01 -18.71 -10.90
CA ALA A 217 -5.06 -19.56 -10.19
C ALA A 217 -5.48 -21.03 -10.27
N ALA A 218 -6.76 -21.35 -10.01
CA ALA A 218 -7.29 -22.70 -10.15
C ALA A 218 -7.23 -23.22 -11.58
N ALA A 219 -7.43 -22.36 -12.58
CA ALA A 219 -7.29 -22.74 -13.99
C ALA A 219 -5.84 -23.07 -14.36
N LEU A 220 -4.86 -22.24 -13.91
CA LEU A 220 -3.43 -22.50 -14.14
C LEU A 220 -2.99 -23.83 -13.53
N GLU A 221 -3.45 -24.13 -12.31
CA GLU A 221 -3.16 -25.39 -11.63
C GLU A 221 -3.79 -26.59 -12.38
N LYS A 222 -5.09 -26.56 -12.67
CA LYS A 222 -5.82 -27.66 -13.31
C LYS A 222 -5.39 -27.94 -14.75
N THR A 223 -4.92 -26.94 -15.47
CA THR A 223 -4.49 -27.09 -16.88
C THR A 223 -3.01 -27.44 -17.00
N GLY A 224 -2.22 -27.40 -15.93
CA GLY A 224 -0.76 -27.53 -15.97
C GLY A 224 -0.07 -26.31 -16.61
N ALA A 225 -0.80 -25.24 -16.93
CA ALA A 225 -0.21 -24.04 -17.54
C ALA A 225 0.75 -23.34 -16.59
N GLY A 226 0.50 -23.43 -15.27
CA GLY A 226 1.40 -22.92 -14.24
C GLY A 226 2.77 -23.60 -14.29
N GLU A 227 2.81 -24.94 -14.43
CA GLU A 227 4.05 -25.71 -14.56
C GLU A 227 4.79 -25.35 -15.85
N LEU A 228 4.10 -25.24 -16.99
CA LEU A 228 4.71 -24.83 -18.26
C LEU A 228 5.36 -23.43 -18.18
N ILE A 229 4.73 -22.48 -17.48
CA ILE A 229 5.29 -21.15 -17.26
C ILE A 229 6.53 -21.26 -16.35
N ALA A 230 6.41 -22.02 -15.26
CA ALA A 230 7.51 -22.25 -14.33
C ALA A 230 8.72 -22.86 -15.03
N ASP A 231 8.53 -23.92 -15.80
CA ASP A 231 9.60 -24.60 -16.56
C ASP A 231 10.30 -23.67 -17.55
N LYS A 232 9.54 -22.84 -18.27
CA LYS A 232 10.12 -21.85 -19.20
C LYS A 232 10.91 -20.77 -18.47
N VAL A 233 10.42 -20.27 -17.35
CA VAL A 233 11.12 -19.28 -16.53
C VAL A 233 12.40 -19.88 -15.94
N ILE A 234 12.30 -21.08 -15.36
CA ILE A 234 13.45 -21.82 -14.79
C ILE A 234 14.47 -22.10 -15.89
N GLY A 235 14.03 -22.58 -17.07
CA GLY A 235 14.90 -22.86 -18.21
C GLY A 235 15.61 -21.60 -18.75
N ALA A 236 14.94 -20.44 -18.72
CA ALA A 236 15.52 -19.16 -19.14
C ALA A 236 16.52 -18.60 -18.10
N LEU A 237 16.32 -18.89 -16.82
CA LEU A 237 17.20 -18.45 -15.73
C LEU A 237 18.39 -19.41 -15.49
N GLY A 238 18.40 -20.57 -16.14
CA GLY A 238 19.39 -21.63 -15.95
C GLY A 238 18.85 -22.79 -15.12
N SER A 239 19.48 -23.96 -15.22
CA SER A 239 19.01 -25.23 -14.65
C SER A 239 18.81 -25.23 -13.13
N TYR A 240 19.39 -24.28 -12.41
CA TYR A 240 19.19 -24.04 -10.97
C TYR A 240 19.34 -22.54 -10.71
N PRO A 241 18.31 -21.73 -10.98
CA PRO A 241 18.39 -20.30 -10.70
C PRO A 241 18.58 -20.08 -9.20
N SER A 242 19.56 -19.24 -8.85
CA SER A 242 19.69 -18.82 -7.47
C SER A 242 18.38 -18.18 -7.02
N PRO A 243 17.87 -18.52 -5.81
CA PRO A 243 16.69 -17.88 -5.24
C PRO A 243 16.75 -16.35 -5.27
N TYR A 244 17.93 -15.78 -5.08
CA TYR A 244 18.16 -14.33 -5.18
C TYR A 244 17.82 -13.78 -6.57
N ILE A 245 18.24 -14.47 -7.62
CA ILE A 245 17.99 -14.06 -9.01
C ILE A 245 16.47 -14.11 -9.29
N LEU A 246 15.82 -15.18 -8.89
CA LEU A 246 14.38 -15.31 -9.06
C LEU A 246 13.62 -14.18 -8.34
N THR A 247 13.94 -13.96 -7.06
CA THR A 247 13.32 -12.92 -6.26
C THR A 247 13.53 -11.54 -6.87
N PHE A 248 14.76 -11.26 -7.35
CA PHE A 248 15.07 -10.00 -8.02
C PHE A 248 14.26 -9.82 -9.31
N VAL A 249 14.21 -10.84 -10.15
CA VAL A 249 13.47 -10.80 -11.43
C VAL A 249 11.98 -10.60 -11.18
N VAL A 250 11.38 -11.35 -10.24
CA VAL A 250 9.97 -11.19 -9.86
C VAL A 250 9.72 -9.79 -9.31
N PHE A 251 10.57 -9.31 -8.41
CA PHE A 251 10.46 -7.98 -7.83
C PHE A 251 10.46 -6.89 -8.89
N ILE A 252 11.47 -6.89 -9.77
CA ILE A 252 11.62 -5.88 -10.84
C ILE A 252 10.46 -5.97 -11.84
N LEU A 253 10.05 -7.18 -12.23
CA LEU A 253 8.91 -7.36 -13.12
C LEU A 253 7.64 -6.76 -12.52
N CYS A 254 7.35 -7.05 -11.25
CA CYS A 254 6.21 -6.47 -10.55
C CYS A 254 6.32 -4.94 -10.41
N CYS A 255 7.52 -4.41 -10.12
CA CYS A 255 7.78 -2.97 -10.10
C CYS A 255 7.49 -2.30 -11.45
N VAL A 256 7.92 -2.91 -12.54
CA VAL A 256 7.65 -2.35 -13.88
C VAL A 256 6.16 -2.41 -14.17
N MET A 257 5.52 -3.56 -13.96
CA MET A 257 4.09 -3.73 -14.24
C MET A 257 3.22 -2.77 -13.43
N THR A 258 3.47 -2.62 -12.13
CA THR A 258 2.64 -1.79 -11.24
C THR A 258 2.70 -0.31 -11.58
N ASN A 259 3.72 0.14 -12.30
CA ASN A 259 3.80 1.52 -12.80
C ASN A 259 2.90 1.79 -14.02
N PHE A 260 2.40 0.74 -14.70
CA PHE A 260 1.50 0.85 -15.86
C PHE A 260 0.10 0.29 -15.61
N MET A 261 -0.06 -0.49 -14.55
CA MET A 261 -1.34 -1.05 -14.11
C MET A 261 -1.46 -0.94 -12.58
N SER A 262 -2.66 -1.13 -12.03
CA SER A 262 -2.85 -0.99 -10.58
C SER A 262 -2.07 -2.05 -9.78
N ASN A 263 -1.66 -1.69 -8.56
CA ASN A 263 -0.97 -2.59 -7.63
C ASN A 263 -1.74 -3.92 -7.45
N THR A 264 -3.07 -3.81 -7.27
CA THR A 264 -3.95 -4.97 -7.09
C THR A 264 -3.96 -5.85 -8.34
N ALA A 265 -4.04 -5.27 -9.54
CA ALA A 265 -4.04 -6.03 -10.78
C ALA A 265 -2.68 -6.71 -11.03
N THR A 266 -1.58 -6.03 -10.73
CA THR A 266 -0.23 -6.60 -10.82
C THR A 266 -0.08 -7.82 -9.91
N THR A 267 -0.44 -7.69 -8.64
CA THR A 267 -0.34 -8.81 -7.69
C THR A 267 -1.32 -9.93 -8.03
N ALA A 268 -2.54 -9.60 -8.45
CA ALA A 268 -3.53 -10.56 -8.87
C ALA A 268 -3.05 -11.45 -10.03
N LEU A 269 -2.36 -10.86 -10.99
CA LEU A 269 -1.80 -11.59 -12.13
C LEU A 269 -0.55 -12.39 -11.75
N MET A 270 0.35 -11.79 -10.96
CA MET A 270 1.67 -12.37 -10.70
C MET A 270 1.68 -13.41 -9.57
N VAL A 271 0.81 -13.30 -8.58
CA VAL A 271 0.81 -14.22 -7.42
C VAL A 271 0.64 -15.69 -7.84
N PRO A 272 -0.32 -16.09 -8.68
CA PRO A 272 -0.43 -17.47 -9.12
C PRO A 272 0.80 -17.97 -9.88
N ILE A 273 1.37 -17.12 -10.72
CA ILE A 273 2.58 -17.43 -11.50
C ILE A 273 3.78 -17.63 -10.56
N CYS A 274 3.98 -16.71 -9.63
CA CYS A 274 5.04 -16.79 -8.63
C CYS A 274 4.92 -18.02 -7.74
N LEU A 275 3.69 -18.38 -7.36
CA LEU A 275 3.43 -19.60 -6.57
C LEU A 275 3.83 -20.85 -7.36
N SER A 276 3.42 -20.97 -8.63
CA SER A 276 3.77 -22.10 -9.48
C SER A 276 5.28 -22.22 -9.70
N ILE A 277 5.98 -21.09 -9.90
CA ILE A 277 7.45 -21.07 -10.05
C ILE A 277 8.13 -21.54 -8.76
N ALA A 278 7.72 -21.03 -7.60
CA ALA A 278 8.30 -21.41 -6.31
C ALA A 278 8.11 -22.91 -6.03
N GLN A 279 6.91 -23.44 -6.29
CA GLN A 279 6.60 -24.87 -6.14
C GLN A 279 7.41 -25.74 -7.11
N GLY A 280 7.54 -25.33 -8.39
CA GLY A 280 8.33 -26.04 -9.38
C GLY A 280 9.84 -26.11 -9.04
N MET A 281 10.32 -25.12 -8.29
CA MET A 281 11.69 -25.09 -7.77
C MET A 281 11.88 -25.83 -6.42
N GLY A 282 10.81 -26.26 -5.78
CA GLY A 282 10.84 -26.79 -4.42
C GLY A 282 11.25 -25.75 -3.37
N ALA A 283 11.05 -24.45 -3.65
CA ALA A 283 11.39 -23.35 -2.78
C ALA A 283 10.19 -22.94 -1.92
N ASP A 284 10.45 -22.34 -0.74
CA ASP A 284 9.39 -21.74 0.07
C ASP A 284 8.74 -20.57 -0.71
N PRO A 285 7.45 -20.65 -1.04
CA PRO A 285 6.78 -19.62 -1.83
C PRO A 285 6.65 -18.28 -1.12
N ARG A 286 6.79 -18.22 0.20
CA ARG A 286 6.63 -16.97 0.98
C ARG A 286 7.61 -15.89 0.54
N ALA A 287 8.87 -16.23 0.30
CA ALA A 287 9.87 -15.27 -0.16
C ALA A 287 9.52 -14.66 -1.52
N VAL A 288 9.13 -15.49 -2.49
CA VAL A 288 8.80 -15.08 -3.86
C VAL A 288 7.51 -14.28 -3.87
N LEU A 289 6.49 -14.70 -3.10
CA LEU A 289 5.23 -13.98 -2.98
C LEU A 289 5.40 -12.64 -2.25
N MET A 290 6.25 -12.57 -1.22
CA MET A 290 6.58 -11.30 -0.57
C MET A 290 7.25 -10.35 -1.56
N ALA A 291 8.22 -10.83 -2.36
CA ALA A 291 8.86 -10.02 -3.40
C ALA A 291 7.83 -9.52 -4.44
N CYS A 292 6.90 -10.38 -4.86
CA CYS A 292 5.82 -10.03 -5.77
C CYS A 292 4.94 -8.90 -5.22
N VAL A 293 4.52 -9.00 -3.97
CA VAL A 293 3.62 -8.03 -3.32
C VAL A 293 4.32 -6.70 -3.07
N ILE A 294 5.53 -6.73 -2.49
CA ILE A 294 6.30 -5.50 -2.23
C ILE A 294 6.66 -4.81 -3.56
N GLY A 295 7.14 -5.57 -4.55
CA GLY A 295 7.40 -5.05 -5.90
C GLY A 295 6.14 -4.48 -6.55
N GLY A 296 5.00 -5.19 -6.44
CA GLY A 296 3.70 -4.75 -6.92
C GLY A 296 3.15 -3.50 -6.22
N SER A 297 3.70 -3.13 -5.07
CA SER A 297 3.36 -1.90 -4.34
C SER A 297 4.26 -0.71 -4.70
N CYS A 298 5.33 -0.91 -5.51
CA CYS A 298 6.30 0.12 -5.88
C CYS A 298 5.83 1.02 -7.04
N ALA A 299 4.59 1.49 -7.01
CA ALA A 299 4.02 2.39 -8.02
C ALA A 299 4.43 3.86 -7.80
N TYR A 300 5.74 4.13 -7.75
CA TYR A 300 6.26 5.46 -7.45
C TYR A 300 6.59 6.29 -8.70
N ALA A 301 6.94 5.64 -9.83
CA ALA A 301 7.48 6.34 -10.98
C ALA A 301 6.43 6.89 -11.95
N THR A 302 5.14 6.61 -11.73
CA THR A 302 4.06 7.08 -12.61
C THR A 302 2.84 7.58 -11.84
N PRO A 303 2.07 8.51 -12.41
CA PRO A 303 0.83 8.97 -11.79
C PRO A 303 -0.31 7.96 -11.87
N ILE A 304 -0.22 6.95 -12.77
CA ILE A 304 -1.32 6.02 -13.07
C ILE A 304 -1.24 4.70 -12.31
N GLY A 305 -0.08 4.35 -11.73
CA GLY A 305 0.15 3.06 -11.08
C GLY A 305 -0.70 2.84 -9.82
N MET A 306 -1.09 3.92 -9.14
CA MET A 306 -1.90 3.85 -7.91
C MET A 306 -2.94 4.99 -7.88
N PRO A 307 -4.20 4.74 -7.46
CA PRO A 307 -5.22 5.78 -7.39
C PRO A 307 -4.82 6.99 -6.54
N ALA A 308 -4.10 6.79 -5.43
CA ALA A 308 -3.60 7.89 -4.60
C ALA A 308 -2.67 8.84 -5.38
N ASN A 309 -1.83 8.31 -6.28
CA ASN A 309 -0.98 9.14 -7.14
C ASN A 309 -1.82 10.01 -8.06
N THR A 310 -2.85 9.41 -8.71
CA THR A 310 -3.74 10.13 -9.62
C THR A 310 -4.48 11.28 -8.91
N MET A 311 -4.90 11.07 -7.65
CA MET A 311 -5.62 12.08 -6.87
C MET A 311 -4.82 13.37 -6.66
N VAL A 312 -3.50 13.31 -6.57
CA VAL A 312 -2.66 14.48 -6.31
C VAL A 312 -2.09 15.13 -7.58
N VAL A 313 -2.32 14.55 -8.77
CA VAL A 313 -1.77 15.07 -10.03
C VAL A 313 -2.18 16.52 -10.26
N GLY A 314 -3.48 16.80 -10.23
CA GLY A 314 -4.03 18.14 -10.39
C GLY A 314 -3.63 19.06 -9.23
N ALA A 315 -3.93 18.64 -7.99
CA ALA A 315 -3.66 19.42 -6.79
C ALA A 315 -2.19 19.84 -6.59
N GLY A 316 -1.26 19.02 -7.06
CA GLY A 316 0.18 19.28 -7.02
C GLY A 316 0.74 19.88 -8.32
N GLY A 317 -0.05 19.93 -9.40
CA GLY A 317 0.42 20.35 -10.72
C GLY A 317 1.51 19.45 -11.30
N TYR A 318 1.43 18.13 -11.03
CA TYR A 318 2.48 17.18 -11.40
C TYR A 318 2.38 16.75 -12.86
N THR A 319 3.55 16.59 -13.48
CA THR A 319 3.71 15.92 -14.76
C THR A 319 4.19 14.48 -14.55
N PHE A 320 4.09 13.67 -15.59
CA PHE A 320 4.64 12.30 -15.58
C PHE A 320 6.12 12.27 -15.17
N MET A 321 6.91 13.23 -15.67
CA MET A 321 8.34 13.30 -15.39
C MET A 321 8.66 13.65 -13.94
N ASP A 322 7.76 14.35 -13.24
CA ASP A 322 7.94 14.63 -11.80
C ASP A 322 7.85 13.35 -10.97
N TYR A 323 6.90 12.47 -11.32
CA TYR A 323 6.81 11.14 -10.72
C TYR A 323 8.04 10.29 -11.05
N ALA A 324 8.44 10.25 -12.31
CA ALA A 324 9.62 9.47 -12.72
C ALA A 324 10.89 9.91 -11.97
N LYS A 325 11.14 11.22 -11.89
CA LYS A 325 12.33 11.75 -11.18
C LYS A 325 12.30 11.52 -9.68
N SER A 326 11.15 11.72 -9.03
CA SER A 326 11.02 11.58 -7.58
C SER A 326 10.86 10.11 -7.15
N GLY A 327 10.16 9.30 -7.95
CA GLY A 327 9.81 7.92 -7.61
C GLY A 327 10.88 6.90 -7.97
N PHE A 328 11.66 7.11 -9.04
CA PHE A 328 12.68 6.15 -9.46
C PHE A 328 13.73 5.84 -8.37
N PRO A 329 14.25 6.83 -7.62
CA PRO A 329 15.12 6.55 -6.49
C PRO A 329 14.45 5.67 -5.41
N MET A 330 13.14 5.83 -5.21
CA MET A 330 12.40 5.00 -4.25
C MET A 330 12.27 3.55 -4.70
N ILE A 331 12.13 3.30 -6.01
CA ILE A 331 12.16 1.93 -6.55
C ILE A 331 13.52 1.29 -6.28
N ILE A 332 14.62 2.02 -6.48
CA ILE A 332 15.97 1.53 -6.19
C ILE A 332 16.11 1.20 -4.69
N ILE A 333 15.69 2.10 -3.81
CA ILE A 333 15.73 1.90 -2.35
C ILE A 333 14.94 0.65 -1.97
N ALA A 334 13.70 0.54 -2.44
CA ALA A 334 12.83 -0.60 -2.16
C ALA A 334 13.44 -1.91 -2.68
N THR A 335 14.03 -1.90 -3.88
CA THR A 335 14.71 -3.06 -4.46
C THR A 335 15.89 -3.50 -3.61
N VAL A 336 16.78 -2.59 -3.26
CA VAL A 336 17.99 -2.90 -2.48
C VAL A 336 17.61 -3.46 -1.10
N ILE A 337 16.68 -2.80 -0.40
CA ILE A 337 16.22 -3.25 0.93
C ILE A 337 15.58 -4.63 0.83
N SER A 338 14.71 -4.85 -0.16
CA SER A 338 14.03 -6.13 -0.33
C SER A 338 15.03 -7.25 -0.64
N MET A 339 16.02 -7.01 -1.49
CA MET A 339 17.04 -8.01 -1.83
C MET A 339 17.95 -8.36 -0.66
N ILE A 340 18.12 -7.48 0.30
CA ILE A 340 18.89 -7.75 1.52
C ILE A 340 18.02 -8.51 2.54
N ILE A 341 16.80 -8.08 2.75
CA ILE A 341 15.95 -8.57 3.85
C ILE A 341 15.25 -9.88 3.50
N LEU A 342 14.73 -10.02 2.26
CA LEU A 342 13.91 -11.19 1.90
C LEU A 342 14.65 -12.52 2.09
N PRO A 343 15.90 -12.70 1.68
CA PRO A 343 16.60 -13.96 1.87
C PRO A 343 16.91 -14.28 3.33
N ILE A 344 17.01 -13.26 4.17
CA ILE A 344 17.31 -13.40 5.60
C ILE A 344 16.03 -13.74 6.38
N ALA A 345 14.95 -13.03 6.09
CA ALA A 345 13.67 -13.17 6.80
C ALA A 345 12.85 -14.38 6.32
N PHE A 346 12.96 -14.71 5.04
CA PHE A 346 12.23 -15.80 4.39
C PHE A 346 13.22 -16.71 3.65
N PRO A 347 13.85 -17.70 4.35
CA PRO A 347 14.75 -18.64 3.71
C PRO A 347 14.04 -19.42 2.61
N PHE A 348 14.66 -19.57 1.44
CA PHE A 348 14.06 -20.23 0.29
C PHE A 348 14.01 -21.76 0.43
N TYR A 349 14.94 -22.30 1.18
CA TYR A 349 15.02 -23.72 1.51
C TYR A 349 15.11 -23.83 3.02
N PRO A 350 14.09 -24.38 3.66
CA PRO A 350 14.06 -24.59 5.13
C PRO A 350 15.08 -25.61 5.59
#